data_ca4b48c56d9b254ea2436a52f8051452
#
_entry.id   ca4b48c56d9b254ea2436a52f8051452
#
_cell.length_a   1.000
_cell.length_b   1.000
_cell.length_c   1.000
_cell.angle_alpha   90.00
_cell.angle_beta   90.00
_cell.angle_gamma   90.00
#
_symmetry.space_group_name_H-M   'P 1'
#
loop_
_entity.id
_entity.type
_entity.pdbx_description
1 polymer ?
#
loop_
_entity_poly.entity_id
_entity_poly.type
_entity_poly.pdbx_seq_one_letter_code
_entity_poly.pdbx_strand_id
1 'polypeptide(L)'
;MEVKIKNICCIGAGYVGGPTMAVIADKCSDIEVNVVDINEERIKLWNSPNLNDLPIYEPGLSEIIERCRGRNLSFSTDVQNKIASADMIFISVNTPTKTKGVGAGKASDLKWVESCARQISEYARAHTIVVEKSTLPVRTGEVIKEILDSSKSIKNN
;
A
#
# COMPACT_ATOMS: atom_id res chain seq x y z
N MET A 1 22.35 -6.27 12.41
CA MET A 1 21.15 -7.11 12.62
C MET A 1 20.42 -7.20 11.29
N GLU A 2 20.26 -8.40 10.75
CA GLU A 2 19.55 -8.61 9.48
C GLU A 2 18.05 -8.42 9.72
N VAL A 3 17.43 -7.47 9.04
CA VAL A 3 15.99 -7.24 9.15
C VAL A 3 15.30 -8.29 8.29
N LYS A 4 14.66 -9.26 8.91
CA LYS A 4 13.91 -10.29 8.21
C LYS A 4 12.47 -9.83 7.98
N ILE A 5 12.11 -9.61 6.72
CA ILE A 5 10.74 -9.26 6.34
C ILE A 5 9.87 -10.52 6.32
N LYS A 6 8.79 -10.51 7.08
CA LYS A 6 7.78 -11.57 7.15
C LYS A 6 6.40 -11.08 6.72
N ASN A 7 6.09 -9.82 7.01
CA ASN A 7 4.79 -9.22 6.75
C ASN A 7 4.94 -7.96 5.91
N ILE A 8 4.32 -7.95 4.74
CA ILE A 8 4.21 -6.79 3.86
C ILE A 8 2.78 -6.28 3.92
N CYS A 9 2.62 -4.96 4.07
CA CYS A 9 1.37 -4.25 3.88
C CYS A 9 1.49 -3.32 2.67
N CYS A 10 0.55 -3.40 1.73
CA CYS A 10 0.45 -2.46 0.63
C CYS A 10 -0.80 -1.61 0.79
N ILE A 11 -0.65 -0.30 0.89
CA ILE A 11 -1.75 0.66 0.96
C ILE A 11 -2.08 1.12 -0.46
N GLY A 12 -3.25 0.73 -0.95
CA GLY A 12 -3.72 0.98 -2.31
C GLY A 12 -3.80 -0.30 -3.15
N ALA A 13 -5.02 -0.74 -3.46
CA ALA A 13 -5.34 -1.93 -4.24
C ALA A 13 -5.62 -1.60 -5.73
N GLY A 14 -4.91 -0.61 -6.27
CA GLY A 14 -5.03 -0.16 -7.65
C GLY A 14 -4.12 -0.92 -8.63
N TYR A 15 -3.91 -0.34 -9.83
CA TYR A 15 -3.14 -0.92 -10.93
C TYR A 15 -1.68 -1.26 -10.58
N VAL A 16 -1.08 -0.56 -9.64
CA VAL A 16 0.29 -0.83 -9.21
C VAL A 16 0.29 -1.77 -8.00
N GLY A 17 -0.48 -1.45 -6.95
CA GLY A 17 -0.45 -2.19 -5.69
C GLY A 17 -0.92 -3.63 -5.83
N GLY A 18 -2.11 -3.86 -6.39
CA GLY A 18 -2.68 -5.19 -6.53
C GLY A 18 -1.79 -6.19 -7.28
N PRO A 19 -1.45 -5.92 -8.56
CA PRO A 19 -0.61 -6.83 -9.34
C PRO A 19 0.80 -7.00 -8.78
N THR A 20 1.43 -5.92 -8.31
CA THR A 20 2.79 -6.00 -7.71
C THR A 20 2.80 -6.92 -6.50
N MET A 21 1.83 -6.78 -5.62
CA MET A 21 1.74 -7.60 -4.41
C MET A 21 1.37 -9.06 -4.73
N ALA A 22 0.55 -9.30 -5.74
CA ALA A 22 0.26 -10.63 -6.21
C ALA A 22 1.53 -11.35 -6.66
N VAL A 23 2.38 -10.69 -7.45
CA VAL A 23 3.68 -11.26 -7.90
C VAL A 23 4.63 -11.49 -6.72
N ILE A 24 4.70 -10.58 -5.75
CA ILE A 24 5.54 -10.78 -4.55
C ILE A 24 5.04 -12.01 -3.77
N ALA A 25 3.74 -12.14 -3.55
CA ALA A 25 3.17 -13.30 -2.87
C ALA A 25 3.44 -14.62 -3.60
N ASP A 26 3.43 -14.60 -4.93
CA ASP A 26 3.74 -15.76 -5.76
C ASP A 26 5.21 -16.18 -5.65
N LYS A 27 6.12 -15.23 -5.69
CA LYS A 27 7.57 -15.48 -5.67
C LYS A 27 8.15 -15.67 -4.27
N CYS A 28 7.50 -15.14 -3.24
CA CYS A 28 7.96 -15.16 -1.86
C CYS A 28 6.91 -15.83 -0.98
N SER A 29 6.77 -17.15 -1.08
CA SER A 29 5.71 -17.91 -0.40
C SER A 29 5.81 -17.93 1.12
N ASP A 30 6.94 -17.53 1.69
CA ASP A 30 7.21 -17.42 3.13
C ASP A 30 6.94 -16.01 3.69
N ILE A 31 6.44 -15.09 2.86
CA ILE A 31 6.07 -13.72 3.23
C ILE A 31 4.55 -13.58 3.17
N GLU A 32 3.95 -13.08 4.24
CA GLU A 32 2.55 -12.66 4.28
C GLU A 32 2.39 -11.31 3.58
N VAL A 33 1.54 -11.23 2.58
CA VAL A 33 1.30 -10.02 1.78
C VAL A 33 -0.15 -9.58 1.98
N ASN A 34 -0.32 -8.40 2.54
CA ASN A 34 -1.63 -7.83 2.84
C ASN A 34 -1.83 -6.56 2.02
N VAL A 35 -2.82 -6.54 1.14
CA VAL A 35 -3.21 -5.37 0.36
C VAL A 35 -4.42 -4.72 1.01
N VAL A 36 -4.32 -3.44 1.34
CA VAL A 36 -5.41 -2.69 1.97
C VAL A 36 -5.84 -1.50 1.12
N ASP A 37 -7.13 -1.25 1.11
CA ASP A 37 -7.72 -0.08 0.43
C ASP A 37 -8.97 0.36 1.19
N ILE A 38 -9.22 1.67 1.23
CA ILE A 38 -10.44 2.22 1.82
C ILE A 38 -11.68 2.01 0.94
N ASN A 39 -11.50 1.64 -0.31
CA ASN A 39 -12.57 1.38 -1.25
C ASN A 39 -13.09 -0.05 -1.12
N GLU A 40 -14.19 -0.20 -0.38
CA GLU A 40 -14.83 -1.49 -0.09
C GLU A 40 -15.23 -2.26 -1.36
N GLU A 41 -15.76 -1.58 -2.37
CA GLU A 41 -16.15 -2.23 -3.63
C GLU A 41 -14.93 -2.80 -4.37
N ARG A 42 -13.82 -2.08 -4.37
CA ARG A 42 -12.56 -2.58 -4.96
C ARG A 42 -12.05 -3.81 -4.22
N ILE A 43 -12.07 -3.79 -2.89
CA ILE A 43 -11.69 -4.93 -2.06
C ILE A 43 -12.62 -6.12 -2.29
N LYS A 44 -13.91 -5.89 -2.44
CA LYS A 44 -14.90 -6.92 -2.77
C LYS A 44 -14.60 -7.59 -4.11
N LEU A 45 -14.25 -6.81 -5.14
CA LEU A 45 -13.85 -7.37 -6.43
C LEU A 45 -12.56 -8.19 -6.35
N TRP A 46 -11.54 -7.74 -5.61
CA TRP A 46 -10.33 -8.53 -5.37
C TRP A 46 -10.61 -9.85 -4.64
N ASN A 47 -11.67 -9.92 -3.84
CA ASN A 47 -12.09 -11.11 -3.09
C ASN A 47 -13.19 -11.93 -3.80
N SER A 48 -13.65 -11.52 -5.00
CA SER A 48 -14.67 -12.27 -5.75
C SER A 48 -14.21 -13.71 -5.99
N PRO A 49 -15.08 -14.72 -5.79
CA PRO A 49 -14.78 -16.09 -6.18
C PRO A 49 -14.68 -16.25 -7.69
N ASN A 50 -15.31 -15.36 -8.46
CA ASN A 50 -15.20 -15.31 -9.91
C ASN A 50 -14.01 -14.43 -10.32
N LEU A 51 -12.96 -15.04 -10.84
CA LEU A 51 -11.73 -14.33 -11.25
C LEU A 51 -11.95 -13.34 -12.41
N ASN A 52 -13.05 -13.45 -13.15
CA ASN A 52 -13.41 -12.46 -14.18
C ASN A 52 -13.88 -11.11 -13.59
N ASP A 53 -14.21 -11.07 -12.30
CA ASP A 53 -14.63 -9.85 -11.61
C ASP A 53 -13.44 -9.05 -11.07
N LEU A 54 -12.22 -9.54 -11.19
CA LEU A 54 -11.03 -8.82 -10.71
C LEU A 54 -11.01 -7.39 -11.27
N PRO A 55 -10.74 -6.38 -10.43
CA PRO A 55 -10.85 -4.98 -10.82
C PRO A 55 -9.77 -4.54 -11.83
N ILE A 56 -8.80 -5.40 -12.10
CA ILE A 56 -7.66 -5.15 -12.97
C ILE A 56 -7.42 -6.39 -13.81
N TYR A 57 -7.21 -6.18 -15.11
CA TYR A 57 -6.81 -7.21 -16.03
C TYR A 57 -5.33 -7.06 -16.40
N GLU A 58 -4.55 -8.11 -16.11
CA GLU A 58 -3.18 -8.29 -16.58
C GLU A 58 -3.01 -9.77 -16.97
N PRO A 59 -2.32 -10.09 -18.07
CA PRO A 59 -2.07 -11.47 -18.45
C PRO A 59 -1.39 -12.26 -17.33
N GLY A 60 -1.99 -13.38 -16.92
CA GLY A 60 -1.47 -14.26 -15.85
C GLY A 60 -1.81 -13.82 -14.43
N LEU A 61 -2.48 -12.69 -14.22
CA LEU A 61 -2.83 -12.20 -12.88
C LEU A 61 -3.87 -13.09 -12.19
N SER A 62 -4.89 -13.54 -12.92
CA SER A 62 -5.95 -14.40 -12.37
C SER A 62 -5.39 -15.70 -11.80
N GLU A 63 -4.46 -16.34 -12.48
CA GLU A 63 -3.81 -17.58 -12.04
C GLU A 63 -2.95 -17.34 -10.78
N ILE A 64 -2.29 -16.18 -10.68
CA ILE A 64 -1.54 -15.81 -9.49
C ILE A 64 -2.49 -15.59 -8.31
N ILE A 65 -3.57 -14.84 -8.52
CA ILE A 65 -4.59 -14.59 -7.48
C ILE A 65 -5.20 -15.90 -6.99
N GLU A 66 -5.55 -16.80 -7.90
CA GLU A 66 -6.13 -18.10 -7.56
C GLU A 66 -5.24 -18.91 -6.61
N ARG A 67 -3.93 -18.99 -6.88
CA ARG A 67 -3.01 -19.79 -6.05
C ARG A 67 -2.45 -19.08 -4.82
N CYS A 68 -2.52 -17.74 -4.74
CA CYS A 68 -1.93 -16.97 -3.64
C CYS A 68 -2.96 -16.45 -2.64
N ARG A 69 -4.16 -16.06 -3.10
CA ARG A 69 -5.22 -15.55 -2.25
C ARG A 69 -5.71 -16.64 -1.27
N GLY A 70 -5.65 -16.34 0.02
CA GLY A 70 -5.94 -17.29 1.09
C GLY A 70 -4.77 -18.21 1.49
N ARG A 71 -3.65 -18.20 0.73
CA ARG A 71 -2.39 -18.81 1.14
C ARG A 71 -1.54 -17.79 1.90
N ASN A 72 -1.00 -16.80 1.22
CA ASN A 72 -0.15 -15.74 1.75
C ASN A 72 -0.46 -14.36 1.16
N LEU A 73 -1.57 -14.22 0.45
CA LEU A 73 -2.08 -12.96 -0.10
C LEU A 73 -3.49 -12.69 0.41
N SER A 74 -3.72 -11.50 0.93
CA SER A 74 -5.03 -11.06 1.41
C SER A 74 -5.37 -9.64 0.95
N PHE A 75 -6.66 -9.36 0.80
CA PHE A 75 -7.22 -8.06 0.46
C PHE A 75 -8.25 -7.66 1.50
N SER A 76 -8.10 -6.48 2.12
CA SER A 76 -9.04 -6.03 3.16
C SER A 76 -9.12 -4.50 3.26
N THR A 77 -10.10 -4.01 4.02
CA THR A 77 -10.21 -2.60 4.41
C THR A 77 -9.55 -2.32 5.77
N ASP A 78 -8.95 -3.33 6.40
CA ASP A 78 -8.34 -3.23 7.73
C ASP A 78 -6.94 -2.59 7.69
N VAL A 79 -6.90 -1.31 7.37
CA VAL A 79 -5.65 -0.54 7.22
C VAL A 79 -4.84 -0.51 8.52
N GLN A 80 -5.51 -0.23 9.64
CA GLN A 80 -4.85 -0.02 10.94
C GLN A 80 -4.08 -1.26 11.41
N ASN A 81 -4.74 -2.42 11.46
CA ASN A 81 -4.09 -3.64 11.98
C ASN A 81 -3.01 -4.15 11.03
N LYS A 82 -3.20 -3.98 9.72
CA LYS A 82 -2.21 -4.41 8.73
C LYS A 82 -0.97 -3.53 8.73
N ILE A 83 -1.09 -2.21 8.96
CA ILE A 83 0.05 -1.33 9.22
C ILE A 83 0.76 -1.74 10.50
N ALA A 84 0.01 -1.98 11.58
CA ALA A 84 0.57 -2.29 12.91
C ALA A 84 1.42 -3.57 12.94
N SER A 85 1.15 -4.52 12.06
CA SER A 85 1.84 -5.81 11.97
C SER A 85 2.91 -5.88 10.88
N ALA A 86 3.08 -4.84 10.06
CA ALA A 86 3.96 -4.88 8.90
C ALA A 86 5.42 -4.61 9.25
N ASP A 87 6.32 -5.41 8.66
CA ASP A 87 7.76 -5.16 8.63
C ASP A 87 8.15 -4.21 7.48
N MET A 88 7.38 -4.26 6.39
CA MET A 88 7.54 -3.39 5.22
C MET A 88 6.17 -2.92 4.71
N ILE A 89 6.08 -1.63 4.39
CA ILE A 89 4.85 -1.01 3.89
C ILE A 89 5.11 -0.37 2.53
N PHE A 90 4.29 -0.72 1.55
CA PHE A 90 4.26 -0.07 0.25
C PHE A 90 3.13 0.97 0.21
N ILE A 91 3.44 2.18 -0.22
CA ILE A 91 2.45 3.21 -0.53
C ILE A 91 2.22 3.18 -2.05
N SER A 92 1.04 2.75 -2.47
CA SER A 92 0.64 2.59 -3.88
C SER A 92 -0.71 3.26 -4.16
N VAL A 93 -0.89 4.47 -3.65
CA VAL A 93 -2.13 5.24 -3.82
C VAL A 93 -2.10 6.11 -5.06
N ASN A 94 -3.28 6.50 -5.54
CA ASN A 94 -3.40 7.41 -6.67
C ASN A 94 -2.90 8.81 -6.33
N THR A 95 -2.25 9.44 -7.31
CA THR A 95 -1.75 10.82 -7.26
C THR A 95 -2.37 11.62 -8.41
N PRO A 96 -3.68 11.93 -8.35
CA PRO A 96 -4.36 12.66 -9.42
C PRO A 96 -3.79 14.07 -9.55
N THR A 97 -3.97 14.67 -10.73
CA THR A 97 -3.66 16.08 -10.92
C THR A 97 -4.57 16.95 -10.04
N LYS A 98 -4.01 17.95 -9.40
CA LYS A 98 -4.78 18.93 -8.61
C LYS A 98 -5.86 19.60 -9.46
N THR A 99 -7.08 19.64 -8.95
CA THR A 99 -8.21 20.31 -9.63
C THR A 99 -8.46 21.72 -9.12
N LYS A 100 -7.91 22.09 -7.95
CA LYS A 100 -8.09 23.38 -7.28
C LYS A 100 -6.80 23.88 -6.65
N GLY A 101 -6.72 25.19 -6.42
CA GLY A 101 -5.60 25.84 -5.73
C GLY A 101 -4.34 26.02 -6.58
N VAL A 102 -3.25 26.38 -5.92
CA VAL A 102 -1.94 26.57 -6.58
C VAL A 102 -1.48 25.28 -7.24
N GLY A 103 -1.16 25.34 -8.53
CA GLY A 103 -0.75 24.18 -9.34
C GLY A 103 -1.91 23.39 -9.93
N ALA A 104 -3.15 23.88 -9.88
CA ALA A 104 -4.31 23.23 -10.52
C ALA A 104 -4.05 22.97 -12.01
N GLY A 105 -4.39 21.76 -12.46
CA GLY A 105 -4.16 21.29 -13.84
C GLY A 105 -2.72 20.91 -14.18
N LYS A 106 -1.74 21.11 -13.28
CA LYS A 106 -0.31 20.84 -13.53
C LYS A 106 0.38 20.03 -12.44
N ALA A 107 0.02 20.23 -11.17
CA ALA A 107 0.65 19.56 -10.03
C ALA A 107 -0.11 18.32 -9.59
N SER A 108 0.60 17.31 -9.08
CA SER A 108 -0.01 16.13 -8.45
C SER A 108 -0.62 16.48 -7.09
N ASP A 109 -1.77 15.88 -6.79
CA ASP A 109 -2.39 15.97 -5.46
C ASP A 109 -1.79 14.89 -4.55
N LEU A 110 -1.00 15.30 -3.58
CA LEU A 110 -0.27 14.41 -2.67
C LEU A 110 -1.05 14.05 -1.41
N LYS A 111 -2.28 14.55 -1.24
CA LYS A 111 -3.07 14.37 -0.01
C LYS A 111 -3.20 12.90 0.43
N TRP A 112 -3.33 11.98 -0.53
CA TRP A 112 -3.44 10.56 -0.24
C TRP A 112 -2.13 9.96 0.25
N VAL A 113 -1.01 10.35 -0.34
CA VAL A 113 0.34 9.93 0.07
C VAL A 113 0.64 10.46 1.47
N GLU A 114 0.36 11.75 1.73
CA GLU A 114 0.53 12.35 3.06
C GLU A 114 -0.38 11.69 4.11
N SER A 115 -1.62 11.36 3.74
CA SER A 115 -2.55 10.63 4.62
C SER A 115 -2.00 9.24 4.97
N CYS A 116 -1.45 8.51 4.01
CA CYS A 116 -0.79 7.23 4.25
C CYS A 116 0.41 7.38 5.20
N ALA A 117 1.26 8.37 4.99
CA ALA A 117 2.42 8.63 5.86
C ALA A 117 1.98 8.91 7.31
N ARG A 118 0.90 9.69 7.51
CA ARG A 118 0.33 9.95 8.85
C ARG A 118 -0.22 8.67 9.48
N GLN A 119 -0.97 7.85 8.75
CA GLN A 119 -1.48 6.57 9.25
C GLN A 119 -0.34 5.61 9.62
N ILE A 120 0.71 5.52 8.79
CA ILE A 120 1.89 4.72 9.10
C ILE A 120 2.53 5.19 10.40
N SER A 121 2.71 6.50 10.55
CA SER A 121 3.27 7.09 11.75
C SER A 121 2.43 6.84 13.01
N GLU A 122 1.12 6.80 12.87
CA GLU A 122 0.18 6.55 13.97
C GLU A 122 0.16 5.08 14.39
N TYR A 123 0.09 4.16 13.41
CA TYR A 123 -0.21 2.76 13.65
C TYR A 123 1.00 1.83 13.65
N ALA A 124 2.11 2.18 13.02
CA ALA A 124 3.31 1.35 13.03
C ALA A 124 3.86 1.20 14.46
N ARG A 125 4.11 -0.05 14.88
CA ARG A 125 4.50 -0.37 16.26
C ARG A 125 5.98 -0.71 16.43
N ALA A 126 6.65 -1.04 15.33
CA ALA A 126 8.04 -1.45 15.31
C ALA A 126 8.83 -0.74 14.22
N HIS A 127 10.12 -1.09 14.08
CA HIS A 127 10.90 -0.64 12.92
C HIS A 127 10.26 -1.17 11.64
N THR A 128 9.86 -0.27 10.77
CA THR A 128 9.15 -0.59 9.53
C THR A 128 9.82 0.10 8.36
N ILE A 129 10.06 -0.64 7.28
CA ILE A 129 10.56 -0.08 6.02
C ILE A 129 9.38 0.46 5.22
N VAL A 130 9.43 1.73 4.84
CA VAL A 130 8.39 2.36 4.01
C VAL A 130 8.92 2.52 2.59
N VAL A 131 8.21 1.94 1.63
CA VAL A 131 8.52 1.98 0.20
C VAL A 131 7.46 2.82 -0.51
N GLU A 132 7.88 3.91 -1.12
CA GLU A 132 7.01 4.71 -1.98
C GLU A 132 6.99 4.12 -3.39
N LYS A 133 5.80 3.76 -3.87
CA LYS A 133 5.59 3.14 -5.18
C LYS A 133 4.62 3.91 -6.08
N SER A 134 3.97 4.96 -5.57
CA SER A 134 3.11 5.83 -6.38
C SER A 134 3.94 6.65 -7.38
N THR A 135 3.31 7.09 -8.46
CA THR A 135 3.95 8.01 -9.42
C THR A 135 3.98 9.42 -8.83
N LEU A 136 5.15 9.88 -8.41
CA LEU A 136 5.30 11.11 -7.63
C LEU A 136 6.27 12.11 -8.26
N PRO A 137 6.07 13.42 -7.98
CA PRO A 137 7.06 14.43 -8.25
C PRO A 137 8.38 14.16 -7.51
N VAL A 138 9.48 14.70 -8.03
CA VAL A 138 10.78 14.70 -7.35
C VAL A 138 10.63 15.28 -5.93
N ARG A 139 11.34 14.69 -4.94
CA ARG A 139 11.34 15.08 -3.52
C ARG A 139 10.13 14.68 -2.68
N THR A 140 9.15 13.96 -3.20
CA THR A 140 8.03 13.49 -2.37
C THR A 140 8.50 12.54 -1.27
N GLY A 141 9.56 11.76 -1.48
CA GLY A 141 10.17 10.92 -0.45
C GLY A 141 10.68 11.72 0.76
N GLU A 142 11.18 12.95 0.55
CA GLU A 142 11.59 13.86 1.63
C GLU A 142 10.38 14.29 2.46
N VAL A 143 9.25 14.63 1.83
CA VAL A 143 8.00 15.01 2.52
C VAL A 143 7.47 13.85 3.36
N ILE A 144 7.45 12.64 2.81
CA ILE A 144 7.04 11.44 3.55
C ILE A 144 7.95 11.25 4.78
N LYS A 145 9.26 11.35 4.58
CA LYS A 145 10.24 11.22 5.66
C LYS A 145 10.01 12.26 6.77
N GLU A 146 9.79 13.53 6.43
CA GLU A 146 9.49 14.59 7.39
C GLU A 146 8.24 14.29 8.22
N ILE A 147 7.17 13.78 7.59
CA ILE A 147 5.93 13.38 8.28
C ILE A 147 6.21 12.24 9.27
N LEU A 148 6.95 11.23 8.84
CA LEU A 148 7.28 10.07 9.67
C LEU A 148 8.20 10.45 10.86
N ASP A 149 9.16 11.34 10.65
CA ASP A 149 10.10 11.77 11.68
C ASP A 149 9.46 12.74 12.69
N SER A 150 8.57 13.65 12.24
CA SER A 150 7.87 14.59 13.14
C SER A 150 6.99 13.89 14.18
N SER A 151 6.42 12.75 13.83
CA SER A 151 5.55 11.99 14.73
C SER A 151 6.31 11.16 15.76
N LYS A 152 7.59 10.82 15.49
CA LYS A 152 8.47 10.14 16.49
C LYS A 152 8.79 11.06 17.65
N SER A 153 8.97 12.37 17.41
CA SER A 153 9.23 13.35 18.46
C SER A 153 8.06 13.55 19.41
N ILE A 154 6.83 13.33 18.95
CA ILE A 154 5.62 13.46 19.80
C ILE A 154 5.42 12.23 20.71
N LYS A 155 5.87 11.05 20.28
CA LYS A 155 5.74 9.80 21.08
C LYS A 155 6.82 9.63 22.15
N ASN A 156 7.87 10.45 22.12
CA ASN A 156 8.99 10.41 23.08
C ASN A 156 8.93 11.50 24.15
N ASN A 157 7.87 12.29 24.22
CA ASN A 157 7.52 13.23 25.28
C ASN A 157 6.30 12.71 26.05
#